data_a720cfce804b85d1adde06c481884720
#
_entry.id   a720cfce804b85d1adde06c481884720
#
_cell.length_a   1.000
_cell.length_b   1.000
_cell.length_c   1.000
_cell.angle_alpha   90.00
_cell.angle_beta   90.00
_cell.angle_gamma   90.00
#
_symmetry.space_group_name_H-M   'P 1'
#
loop_
_entity.id
_entity.type
_entity.pdbx_description
1 polymer ?
#
loop_
_entity_poly.entity_id
_entity_poly.type
_entity_poly.pdbx_seq_one_letter_code
_entity_poly.pdbx_strand_id
1 'polypeptide(L)'
;MKIEQLEQLIRIVESGSMNIAAKEMYVAQSSLSTSMKHLEAELGGQIFSRHSNGVSLTPFGSTVYHHAREICSRVQFLQGVSSVSQNGQLHISSMYCSMANDAFASFLRLHMMEPLDASIEEVSAHNVIQLVREGISEIGILTLFSDTESVTLRKLESENLEYHEIAQRQLGAIVGPNNPLYHHGQEEIELQELSRYTHLENYATPTDHAWEHRFLSEDGYRGRYVVSDLGLALRLVSETDAIMIDARDDEIYRGFYAKSDYRFLPLRDYPKCKTGWIKHKALPLTPLAREYLDILIEKAAHVD
;
A
#
# COMPACT_ATOMS: atom_id res chain seq x y z
N MET A 1 -0.64 -26.49 19.19
CA MET A 1 -0.31 -25.67 18.01
C MET A 1 1.12 -25.19 18.11
N LYS A 2 1.92 -25.32 17.04
CA LYS A 2 3.32 -24.89 16.94
C LYS A 2 3.43 -23.92 15.76
N ILE A 3 4.37 -22.99 15.83
CA ILE A 3 4.64 -22.02 14.75
C ILE A 3 5.00 -22.73 13.44
N GLU A 4 5.81 -23.77 13.53
CA GLU A 4 6.18 -24.60 12.38
C GLU A 4 4.96 -25.20 11.65
N GLN A 5 3.88 -25.52 12.37
CA GLN A 5 2.63 -26.00 11.74
C GLN A 5 1.90 -24.88 10.97
N LEU A 6 1.99 -23.64 11.45
CA LEU A 6 1.43 -22.48 10.76
C LEU A 6 2.24 -22.13 9.50
N GLU A 7 3.56 -22.20 9.56
CA GLU A 7 4.46 -22.04 8.40
C GLU A 7 4.19 -23.13 7.34
N GLN A 8 4.00 -24.37 7.78
CA GLN A 8 3.62 -25.49 6.91
C GLN A 8 2.26 -25.24 6.24
N LEU A 9 1.27 -24.76 6.98
CA LEU A 9 -0.03 -24.38 6.44
C LEU A 9 0.11 -23.33 5.34
N ILE A 10 0.86 -22.26 5.62
CA ILE A 10 1.09 -21.17 4.67
C ILE A 10 1.72 -21.70 3.39
N ARG A 11 2.78 -22.50 3.51
CA ARG A 11 3.48 -23.06 2.34
C ARG A 11 2.60 -24.01 1.52
N ILE A 12 1.74 -24.79 2.15
CA ILE A 12 0.80 -25.66 1.43
C ILE A 12 -0.20 -24.85 0.61
N VAL A 13 -0.70 -23.75 1.17
CA VAL A 13 -1.64 -22.86 0.49
C VAL A 13 -0.99 -22.16 -0.70
N GLU A 14 0.20 -21.62 -0.52
CA GLU A 14 0.96 -20.91 -1.56
C GLU A 14 1.34 -21.82 -2.73
N SER A 15 1.71 -23.06 -2.44
CA SER A 15 2.08 -24.05 -3.48
C SER A 15 0.87 -24.77 -4.12
N GLY A 16 -0.33 -24.68 -3.51
CA GLY A 16 -1.54 -25.39 -3.93
C GLY A 16 -1.46 -26.93 -3.81
N SER A 17 -0.35 -27.47 -3.28
CA SER A 17 -0.07 -28.90 -3.25
C SER A 17 0.79 -29.32 -2.05
N MET A 18 0.29 -30.29 -1.28
CA MET A 18 1.09 -30.89 -0.20
C MET A 18 2.40 -31.54 -0.67
N ASN A 19 2.44 -32.06 -1.89
CA ASN A 19 3.64 -32.68 -2.44
C ASN A 19 4.70 -31.63 -2.80
N ILE A 20 4.28 -30.50 -3.37
CA ILE A 20 5.18 -29.39 -3.72
C ILE A 20 5.69 -28.75 -2.43
N ALA A 21 4.79 -28.40 -1.50
CA ALA A 21 5.18 -27.83 -0.20
C ALA A 21 6.18 -28.72 0.54
N ALA A 22 5.94 -30.04 0.58
CA ALA A 22 6.85 -30.97 1.24
C ALA A 22 8.25 -30.98 0.62
N LYS A 23 8.35 -30.89 -0.72
CA LYS A 23 9.63 -30.81 -1.42
C LYS A 23 10.35 -29.49 -1.11
N GLU A 24 9.64 -28.36 -1.14
CA GLU A 24 10.19 -27.04 -0.85
C GLU A 24 10.68 -26.92 0.61
N MET A 25 9.98 -27.59 1.54
CA MET A 25 10.33 -27.63 2.95
C MET A 25 11.30 -28.76 3.33
N TYR A 26 11.76 -29.57 2.37
CA TYR A 26 12.67 -30.70 2.60
C TYR A 26 12.14 -31.71 3.63
N VAL A 27 10.83 -31.96 3.67
CA VAL A 27 10.17 -32.92 4.57
C VAL A 27 9.42 -34.00 3.79
N ALA A 28 9.12 -35.13 4.45
CA ALA A 28 8.26 -36.14 3.85
C ALA A 28 6.80 -35.64 3.79
N GLN A 29 6.12 -35.90 2.66
CA GLN A 29 4.71 -35.53 2.49
C GLN A 29 3.80 -36.13 3.56
N SER A 30 4.09 -37.39 4.01
CA SER A 30 3.38 -38.05 5.09
C SER A 30 3.49 -37.30 6.42
N SER A 31 4.69 -36.74 6.73
CA SER A 31 4.94 -35.91 7.92
C SER A 31 4.13 -34.63 7.87
N LEU A 32 4.16 -33.94 6.72
CA LEU A 32 3.39 -32.72 6.50
C LEU A 32 1.88 -32.95 6.63
N SER A 33 1.37 -34.04 6.03
CA SER A 33 -0.04 -34.43 6.14
C SER A 33 -0.46 -34.75 7.57
N THR A 34 0.41 -35.42 8.35
CA THR A 34 0.16 -35.72 9.76
C THR A 34 0.17 -34.47 10.61
N SER A 35 1.10 -33.56 10.37
CA SER A 35 1.20 -32.26 11.02
C SER A 35 -0.10 -31.45 10.83
N MET A 36 -0.62 -31.39 9.60
CA MET A 36 -1.88 -30.67 9.31
C MET A 36 -3.08 -31.35 9.98
N LYS A 37 -3.16 -32.67 10.01
CA LYS A 37 -4.24 -33.40 10.73
C LYS A 37 -4.22 -33.10 12.24
N HIS A 38 -3.02 -33.00 12.85
CA HIS A 38 -2.89 -32.60 14.25
C HIS A 38 -3.37 -31.15 14.47
N LEU A 39 -3.03 -30.25 13.57
CA LEU A 39 -3.48 -28.86 13.64
C LEU A 39 -5.01 -28.75 13.51
N GLU A 40 -5.60 -29.47 12.55
CA GLU A 40 -7.06 -29.55 12.34
C GLU A 40 -7.79 -30.15 13.58
N ALA A 41 -7.21 -31.18 14.17
CA ALA A 41 -7.79 -31.82 15.38
C ALA A 41 -7.73 -30.86 16.58
N GLU A 42 -6.64 -30.12 16.74
CA GLU A 42 -6.46 -29.16 17.84
C GLU A 42 -7.38 -27.94 17.69
N LEU A 43 -7.56 -27.44 16.46
CA LEU A 43 -8.42 -26.29 16.16
C LEU A 43 -9.89 -26.66 16.00
N GLY A 44 -10.23 -27.95 15.97
CA GLY A 44 -11.61 -28.43 15.93
C GLY A 44 -12.31 -28.30 14.57
N GLY A 45 -11.55 -28.12 13.47
CA GLY A 45 -12.13 -27.97 12.14
C GLY A 45 -11.19 -28.38 11.01
N GLN A 46 -11.76 -28.73 9.85
CA GLN A 46 -10.98 -29.06 8.65
C GLN A 46 -10.48 -27.78 7.99
N ILE A 47 -9.17 -27.67 7.82
CA ILE A 47 -8.51 -26.55 7.14
C ILE A 47 -8.53 -26.77 5.63
N PHE A 48 -8.26 -28.01 5.18
CA PHE A 48 -8.15 -28.37 3.78
C PHE A 48 -9.29 -29.23 3.28
N SER A 49 -9.78 -28.91 2.09
CA SER A 49 -10.56 -29.80 1.23
C SER A 49 -9.64 -30.44 0.19
N ARG A 50 -9.70 -31.77 0.05
CA ARG A 50 -8.85 -32.53 -0.86
C ARG A 50 -9.59 -32.82 -2.15
N HIS A 51 -8.93 -32.57 -3.28
CA HIS A 51 -9.44 -32.83 -4.62
C HIS A 51 -8.41 -33.63 -5.43
N SER A 52 -8.82 -34.18 -6.56
CA SER A 52 -7.92 -34.92 -7.48
C SER A 52 -6.75 -34.07 -7.96
N ASN A 53 -6.90 -32.74 -8.02
CA ASN A 53 -5.92 -31.80 -8.53
C ASN A 53 -5.14 -31.02 -7.44
N GLY A 54 -5.28 -31.38 -6.16
CA GLY A 54 -4.56 -30.71 -5.08
C GLY A 54 -5.39 -30.48 -3.82
N VAL A 55 -5.06 -29.42 -3.10
CA VAL A 55 -5.75 -28.99 -1.87
C VAL A 55 -6.27 -27.57 -2.03
N SER A 56 -7.45 -27.32 -1.48
CA SER A 56 -8.02 -25.98 -1.34
C SER A 56 -8.41 -25.72 0.12
N LEU A 57 -8.48 -24.46 0.51
CA LEU A 57 -8.95 -24.09 1.85
C LEU A 57 -10.46 -24.27 1.98
N THR A 58 -10.90 -24.74 3.13
CA THR A 58 -12.31 -24.61 3.56
C THR A 58 -12.56 -23.16 4.03
N PRO A 59 -13.82 -22.72 4.24
CA PRO A 59 -14.10 -21.42 4.88
C PRO A 59 -13.40 -21.26 6.24
N PHE A 60 -13.40 -22.32 7.07
CA PHE A 60 -12.65 -22.36 8.32
C PHE A 60 -11.14 -22.26 8.07
N GLY A 61 -10.62 -23.00 7.09
CA GLY A 61 -9.22 -22.98 6.70
C GLY A 61 -8.76 -21.61 6.22
N SER A 62 -9.61 -20.85 5.52
CA SER A 62 -9.31 -19.48 5.10
C SER A 62 -9.12 -18.54 6.30
N THR A 63 -9.98 -18.65 7.31
CA THR A 63 -9.83 -17.89 8.56
C THR A 63 -8.53 -18.28 9.29
N VAL A 64 -8.27 -19.58 9.43
CA VAL A 64 -7.03 -20.06 10.07
C VAL A 64 -5.78 -19.61 9.30
N TYR A 65 -5.80 -19.66 7.97
CA TYR A 65 -4.69 -19.18 7.13
C TYR A 65 -4.40 -17.69 7.33
N HIS A 66 -5.44 -16.86 7.37
CA HIS A 66 -5.29 -15.43 7.61
C HIS A 66 -4.57 -15.16 8.95
N HIS A 67 -5.06 -15.77 10.04
CA HIS A 67 -4.42 -15.63 11.35
C HIS A 67 -3.05 -16.30 11.44
N ALA A 68 -2.83 -17.40 10.73
CA ALA A 68 -1.50 -18.02 10.67
C ALA A 68 -0.45 -17.07 10.07
N ARG A 69 -0.80 -16.36 9.00
CA ARG A 69 0.08 -15.34 8.40
C ARG A 69 0.42 -14.23 9.40
N GLU A 70 -0.59 -13.71 10.10
CA GLU A 70 -0.38 -12.67 11.13
C GLU A 70 0.56 -13.17 12.25
N ILE A 71 0.34 -14.39 12.76
CA ILE A 71 1.17 -14.96 13.84
C ILE A 71 2.61 -15.17 13.35
N CYS A 72 2.79 -15.78 12.18
CA CYS A 72 4.14 -16.01 11.63
C CYS A 72 4.87 -14.71 11.36
N SER A 73 4.19 -13.69 10.84
CA SER A 73 4.77 -12.36 10.67
C SER A 73 5.23 -11.75 11.99
N ARG A 74 4.42 -11.85 13.06
CA ARG A 74 4.81 -11.36 14.41
C ARG A 74 6.00 -12.13 14.98
N VAL A 75 6.11 -13.43 14.70
CA VAL A 75 7.27 -14.23 15.10
C VAL A 75 8.52 -13.81 14.33
N GLN A 76 8.41 -13.62 13.02
CA GLN A 76 9.51 -13.09 12.20
C GLN A 76 9.94 -11.70 12.66
N PHE A 77 8.98 -10.84 13.02
CA PHE A 77 9.25 -9.55 13.63
C PHE A 77 10.06 -9.69 14.93
N LEU A 78 9.66 -10.58 15.85
CA LEU A 78 10.42 -10.84 17.09
C LEU A 78 11.80 -11.41 16.82
N GLN A 79 11.97 -12.25 15.83
CA GLN A 79 13.26 -12.77 15.37
C GLN A 79 14.10 -11.67 14.72
N GLY A 80 13.50 -10.78 13.95
CA GLY A 80 14.11 -9.60 13.34
C GLY A 80 14.59 -8.58 14.38
N VAL A 81 13.89 -8.43 15.51
CA VAL A 81 14.35 -7.61 16.65
C VAL A 81 15.68 -8.15 17.20
N SER A 82 15.91 -9.48 17.11
CA SER A 82 17.17 -10.11 17.60
C SER A 82 18.27 -10.16 16.54
N SER A 83 17.93 -10.08 15.25
CA SER A 83 18.86 -10.16 14.12
C SER A 83 18.67 -8.97 13.21
N VAL A 84 19.18 -7.79 13.61
CA VAL A 84 19.34 -6.67 12.69
C VAL A 84 20.15 -7.15 11.50
N SER A 85 19.44 -7.39 10.41
CA SER A 85 19.91 -7.51 9.03
C SER A 85 21.09 -8.44 8.73
N GLN A 86 20.79 -9.54 8.05
CA GLN A 86 21.75 -10.18 7.15
C GLN A 86 21.14 -10.67 5.83
N ASN A 87 19.90 -10.43 5.51
CA ASN A 87 19.24 -11.17 4.44
C ASN A 87 18.75 -10.34 3.24
N GLY A 88 19.32 -9.20 2.90
CA GLY A 88 18.99 -8.53 1.62
C GLY A 88 17.48 -8.34 1.40
N GLN A 89 16.70 -8.06 2.44
CA GLN A 89 15.26 -7.88 2.36
C GLN A 89 14.87 -6.43 2.66
N LEU A 90 13.94 -5.90 1.84
CA LEU A 90 13.34 -4.58 2.04
C LEU A 90 11.85 -4.63 1.66
N HIS A 91 10.96 -4.47 2.62
CA HIS A 91 9.53 -4.42 2.39
C HIS A 91 8.97 -3.05 2.78
N ILE A 92 8.32 -2.40 1.83
CA ILE A 92 7.74 -1.07 1.96
C ILE A 92 6.23 -1.17 1.71
N SER A 93 5.44 -0.51 2.53
CA SER A 93 4.02 -0.27 2.26
C SER A 93 3.80 1.22 2.01
N SER A 94 2.99 1.57 1.03
CA SER A 94 2.82 2.97 0.63
C SER A 94 1.35 3.25 0.33
N MET A 95 0.83 4.39 0.80
CA MET A 95 -0.23 5.04 0.04
C MET A 95 0.34 5.39 -1.33
N TYR A 96 -0.55 5.51 -2.34
CA TYR A 96 -0.07 5.93 -3.64
C TYR A 96 0.84 7.17 -3.52
N CYS A 97 2.08 7.02 -3.99
CA CYS A 97 3.10 8.07 -3.96
C CYS A 97 4.13 7.80 -5.07
N SER A 98 4.05 8.53 -6.18
CA SER A 98 4.97 8.36 -7.32
C SER A 98 6.44 8.53 -6.93
N MET A 99 6.71 9.50 -6.06
CA MET A 99 8.05 9.75 -5.54
C MET A 99 8.61 8.53 -4.81
N ALA A 100 7.77 7.80 -4.04
CA ALA A 100 8.17 6.56 -3.39
C ALA A 100 8.45 5.46 -4.42
N ASN A 101 7.63 5.34 -5.46
CA ASN A 101 7.79 4.38 -6.55
C ASN A 101 9.07 4.66 -7.35
N ASP A 102 9.35 5.93 -7.65
CA ASP A 102 10.57 6.35 -8.35
C ASP A 102 11.83 6.13 -7.51
N ALA A 103 11.75 6.37 -6.20
CA ALA A 103 12.83 6.08 -5.28
C ALA A 103 13.10 4.56 -5.26
N PHE A 104 12.03 3.74 -5.22
CA PHE A 104 12.15 2.28 -5.24
C PHE A 104 12.76 1.77 -6.56
N ALA A 105 12.33 2.31 -7.70
CA ALA A 105 12.93 1.98 -8.99
C ALA A 105 14.41 2.39 -9.06
N SER A 106 14.79 3.52 -8.46
CA SER A 106 16.20 3.96 -8.38
C SER A 106 17.01 3.04 -7.47
N PHE A 107 16.46 2.68 -6.31
CA PHE A 107 17.06 1.73 -5.38
C PHE A 107 17.31 0.36 -6.06
N LEU A 108 16.31 -0.20 -6.75
CA LEU A 108 16.48 -1.48 -7.47
C LEU A 108 17.57 -1.41 -8.56
N ARG A 109 17.72 -0.27 -9.24
CA ARG A 109 18.80 -0.10 -10.24
C ARG A 109 20.20 -0.19 -9.63
N LEU A 110 20.38 0.26 -8.38
CA LEU A 110 21.68 0.15 -7.69
C LEU A 110 22.00 -1.30 -7.30
N HIS A 111 20.98 -2.12 -7.06
CA HIS A 111 21.12 -3.50 -6.58
C HIS A 111 20.86 -4.57 -7.65
N MET A 112 20.86 -4.23 -8.95
CA MET A 112 20.52 -5.17 -10.03
C MET A 112 21.39 -6.44 -10.09
N MET A 113 22.60 -6.39 -9.53
CA MET A 113 23.55 -7.51 -9.57
C MET A 113 23.63 -8.29 -8.25
N GLU A 114 22.81 -7.94 -7.28
CA GLU A 114 22.82 -8.53 -5.94
C GLU A 114 21.56 -9.37 -5.72
N PRO A 115 21.65 -10.48 -4.96
CA PRO A 115 20.45 -11.17 -4.51
C PRO A 115 19.69 -10.28 -3.52
N LEU A 116 18.56 -9.75 -3.94
CA LEU A 116 17.72 -8.84 -3.17
C LEU A 116 16.27 -9.31 -3.21
N ASP A 117 15.61 -9.34 -2.05
CA ASP A 117 14.17 -9.52 -1.92
C ASP A 117 13.56 -8.19 -1.49
N ALA A 118 13.02 -7.45 -2.43
CA ALA A 118 12.47 -6.12 -2.17
C ALA A 118 11.07 -5.96 -2.76
N SER A 119 10.19 -5.33 -2.00
CA SER A 119 8.83 -5.02 -2.43
C SER A 119 8.38 -3.65 -1.99
N ILE A 120 7.55 -3.01 -2.81
CA ILE A 120 6.71 -1.88 -2.44
C ILE A 120 5.26 -2.25 -2.75
N GLU A 121 4.38 -2.16 -1.76
CA GLU A 121 2.96 -2.50 -1.89
C GLU A 121 2.12 -1.24 -1.70
N GLU A 122 1.30 -0.93 -2.71
CA GLU A 122 0.33 0.18 -2.61
C GLU A 122 -0.92 -0.29 -1.89
N VAL A 123 -1.18 0.32 -0.75
CA VAL A 123 -2.32 -0.02 0.11
C VAL A 123 -2.89 1.23 0.79
N SER A 124 -4.02 1.07 1.47
CA SER A 124 -4.64 2.14 2.25
C SER A 124 -3.78 2.66 3.39
N ALA A 125 -4.02 3.90 3.83
CA ALA A 125 -3.38 4.46 5.02
C ALA A 125 -3.53 3.54 6.25
N HIS A 126 -4.72 2.94 6.42
CA HIS A 126 -4.97 1.99 7.50
C HIS A 126 -4.06 0.77 7.41
N ASN A 127 -3.95 0.19 6.21
CA ASN A 127 -3.12 -0.98 5.97
C ASN A 127 -1.62 -0.66 6.05
N VAL A 128 -1.17 0.53 5.57
CA VAL A 128 0.22 0.98 5.78
C VAL A 128 0.57 0.99 7.26
N ILE A 129 -0.28 1.61 8.09
CA ILE A 129 -0.06 1.67 9.55
C ILE A 129 -0.03 0.26 10.14
N GLN A 130 -0.95 -0.62 9.73
CA GLN A 130 -1.02 -1.99 10.20
C GLN A 130 0.23 -2.79 9.83
N LEU A 131 0.65 -2.75 8.56
CA LEU A 131 1.81 -3.51 8.06
C LEU A 131 3.12 -3.09 8.75
N VAL A 132 3.30 -1.79 9.01
CA VAL A 132 4.47 -1.30 9.75
C VAL A 132 4.40 -1.66 11.22
N ARG A 133 3.24 -1.54 11.86
CA ARG A 133 3.02 -1.96 13.25
C ARG A 133 3.31 -3.45 13.45
N GLU A 134 2.95 -4.28 12.48
CA GLU A 134 3.14 -5.73 12.51
C GLU A 134 4.55 -6.15 12.07
N GLY A 135 5.38 -5.21 11.61
CA GLY A 135 6.74 -5.47 11.14
C GLY A 135 6.81 -6.24 9.82
N ILE A 136 5.69 -6.29 9.06
CA ILE A 136 5.65 -6.83 7.70
C ILE A 136 6.36 -5.88 6.74
N SER A 137 6.10 -4.58 6.90
CA SER A 137 6.84 -3.53 6.22
C SER A 137 7.76 -2.81 7.21
N GLU A 138 9.00 -2.58 6.80
CA GLU A 138 9.97 -1.83 7.60
C GLU A 138 9.70 -0.32 7.53
N ILE A 139 9.26 0.13 6.37
CA ILE A 139 8.90 1.53 6.08
C ILE A 139 7.47 1.58 5.56
N GLY A 140 6.71 2.55 6.04
CA GLY A 140 5.43 2.92 5.49
C GLY A 140 5.44 4.35 4.94
N ILE A 141 4.82 4.60 3.79
CA ILE A 141 4.69 5.94 3.23
C ILE A 141 3.25 6.40 3.38
N LEU A 142 3.05 7.55 4.02
CA LEU A 142 1.74 8.12 4.30
C LEU A 142 1.65 9.55 3.80
N THR A 143 0.47 9.92 3.33
CA THR A 143 0.08 11.33 3.11
C THR A 143 -0.94 11.72 4.17
N LEU A 144 -0.63 12.77 4.92
CA LEU A 144 -1.48 13.36 5.95
C LEU A 144 -2.23 14.56 5.36
N PHE A 145 -3.54 14.57 5.54
CA PHE A 145 -4.39 15.69 5.12
C PHE A 145 -4.72 16.54 6.35
N SER A 146 -4.79 17.86 6.18
CA SER A 146 -4.92 18.84 7.27
C SER A 146 -6.05 18.56 8.27
N ASP A 147 -7.15 18.02 7.80
CA ASP A 147 -8.34 17.69 8.59
C ASP A 147 -8.21 16.41 9.42
N THR A 148 -7.34 15.48 9.02
CA THR A 148 -7.10 14.20 9.70
C THR A 148 -5.72 14.09 10.32
N GLU A 149 -4.81 15.02 10.06
CA GLU A 149 -3.42 14.97 10.52
C GLU A 149 -3.32 14.68 12.01
N SER A 150 -3.99 15.47 12.83
CA SER A 150 -3.91 15.32 14.31
C SER A 150 -4.44 13.98 14.81
N VAL A 151 -5.45 13.41 14.15
CA VAL A 151 -6.03 12.10 14.50
C VAL A 151 -5.07 10.99 14.08
N THR A 152 -4.52 11.09 12.88
CA THR A 152 -3.57 10.09 12.35
C THR A 152 -2.29 10.09 13.18
N LEU A 153 -1.72 11.25 13.51
CA LEU A 153 -0.51 11.34 14.35
C LEU A 153 -0.72 10.74 15.75
N ARG A 154 -1.89 10.99 16.39
CA ARG A 154 -2.21 10.35 17.67
C ARG A 154 -2.34 8.83 17.53
N LYS A 155 -2.92 8.35 16.42
CA LYS A 155 -3.00 6.91 16.14
C LYS A 155 -1.61 6.31 16.01
N LEU A 156 -0.72 6.92 15.22
CA LEU A 156 0.66 6.46 15.06
C LEU A 156 1.37 6.38 16.42
N GLU A 157 1.23 7.42 17.25
CA GLU A 157 1.82 7.43 18.59
C GLU A 157 1.31 6.28 19.46
N SER A 158 -0.01 6.02 19.45
CA SER A 158 -0.62 4.93 20.22
C SER A 158 -0.21 3.54 19.73
N GLU A 159 0.15 3.41 18.45
CA GLU A 159 0.62 2.17 17.81
C GLU A 159 2.17 2.03 17.88
N ASN A 160 2.86 2.90 18.65
CA ASN A 160 4.31 2.92 18.79
C ASN A 160 5.07 3.14 17.47
N LEU A 161 4.49 3.95 16.57
CA LEU A 161 5.07 4.36 15.30
C LEU A 161 5.54 5.81 15.38
N GLU A 162 6.53 6.16 14.57
CA GLU A 162 6.98 7.55 14.38
C GLU A 162 6.82 7.98 12.94
N TYR A 163 6.46 9.24 12.74
CA TYR A 163 6.26 9.86 11.43
C TYR A 163 7.33 10.91 11.17
N HIS A 164 7.89 10.89 9.96
CA HIS A 164 8.88 11.84 9.48
C HIS A 164 8.39 12.47 8.19
N GLU A 165 8.11 13.78 8.22
CA GLU A 165 7.68 14.54 7.05
C GLU A 165 8.82 14.61 6.02
N ILE A 166 8.48 14.44 4.72
CA ILE A 166 9.42 14.51 3.61
C ILE A 166 9.09 15.73 2.72
N ALA A 167 7.79 15.91 2.39
CA ALA A 167 7.34 16.94 1.47
C ALA A 167 5.94 17.46 1.81
N GLN A 168 5.67 18.70 1.40
CA GLN A 168 4.33 19.27 1.41
C GLN A 168 3.85 19.50 -0.01
N ARG A 169 2.66 18.99 -0.34
CA ARG A 169 2.11 19.06 -1.69
C ARG A 169 0.76 19.75 -1.72
N GLN A 170 0.50 20.51 -2.80
CA GLN A 170 -0.78 21.15 -3.03
C GLN A 170 -1.80 20.10 -3.48
N LEU A 171 -3.01 20.14 -2.90
CA LEU A 171 -4.15 19.38 -3.42
C LEU A 171 -4.80 20.12 -4.58
N GLY A 172 -5.32 19.36 -5.53
CA GLY A 172 -6.00 19.95 -6.68
C GLY A 172 -6.82 18.95 -7.48
N ALA A 173 -7.52 19.46 -8.47
CA ALA A 173 -8.25 18.67 -9.44
C ALA A 173 -7.37 18.39 -10.67
N ILE A 174 -7.32 17.13 -11.06
CA ILE A 174 -6.73 16.68 -12.32
C ILE A 174 -7.85 16.56 -13.34
N VAL A 175 -7.70 17.22 -14.47
CA VAL A 175 -8.67 17.26 -15.53
C VAL A 175 -8.05 16.94 -16.88
N GLY A 176 -8.79 16.25 -17.73
CA GLY A 176 -8.41 15.94 -19.11
C GLY A 176 -9.04 16.87 -20.14
N PRO A 177 -8.69 16.70 -21.44
CA PRO A 177 -9.12 17.58 -22.53
C PRO A 177 -10.64 17.66 -22.71
N ASN A 178 -11.38 16.63 -22.30
CA ASN A 178 -12.84 16.58 -22.42
C ASN A 178 -13.57 17.33 -21.28
N ASN A 179 -12.83 17.75 -20.25
CA ASN A 179 -13.42 18.54 -19.17
C ASN A 179 -13.41 20.03 -19.50
N PRO A 180 -14.51 20.77 -19.28
CA PRO A 180 -14.56 22.21 -19.52
C PRO A 180 -13.43 23.00 -18.84
N LEU A 181 -13.02 22.62 -17.66
CA LEU A 181 -11.94 23.27 -16.90
C LEU A 181 -10.58 23.21 -17.60
N TYR A 182 -10.37 22.23 -18.48
CA TYR A 182 -9.11 22.08 -19.20
C TYR A 182 -8.81 23.29 -20.09
N HIS A 183 -9.83 23.86 -20.74
CA HIS A 183 -9.71 24.96 -21.70
C HIS A 183 -10.00 26.35 -21.11
N HIS A 184 -10.53 26.43 -19.91
CA HIS A 184 -11.14 27.65 -19.37
C HIS A 184 -10.17 28.74 -18.90
N GLY A 185 -8.84 28.55 -19.02
CA GLY A 185 -7.87 29.54 -18.56
C GLY A 185 -7.82 29.75 -17.02
N GLN A 186 -8.66 29.06 -16.27
CA GLN A 186 -8.68 29.09 -14.80
C GLN A 186 -7.41 28.44 -14.25
N GLU A 187 -6.71 29.09 -13.34
CA GLU A 187 -5.44 28.60 -12.79
C GLU A 187 -5.62 27.79 -11.51
N GLU A 188 -6.75 27.92 -10.85
CA GLU A 188 -7.11 27.25 -9.60
C GLU A 188 -8.62 27.00 -9.56
N ILE A 189 -9.07 26.09 -8.68
CA ILE A 189 -10.48 25.75 -8.52
C ILE A 189 -10.92 25.90 -7.06
N GLU A 190 -12.12 26.41 -6.83
CA GLU A 190 -12.72 26.44 -5.50
C GLU A 190 -13.30 25.09 -5.12
N LEU A 191 -13.19 24.72 -3.83
CA LEU A 191 -13.71 23.47 -3.32
C LEU A 191 -15.18 23.23 -3.66
N GLN A 192 -15.99 24.29 -3.58
CA GLN A 192 -17.44 24.23 -3.87
C GLN A 192 -17.74 23.93 -5.35
N GLU A 193 -16.84 24.27 -6.26
CA GLU A 193 -17.04 24.02 -7.70
C GLU A 193 -16.90 22.54 -8.05
N LEU A 194 -16.21 21.75 -7.22
CA LEU A 194 -15.97 20.33 -7.45
C LEU A 194 -17.29 19.54 -7.58
N SER A 195 -18.34 19.94 -6.85
CA SER A 195 -19.67 19.29 -6.89
C SER A 195 -20.34 19.31 -8.27
N ARG A 196 -19.91 20.22 -9.15
CA ARG A 196 -20.45 20.34 -10.52
C ARG A 196 -19.97 19.25 -11.48
N TYR A 197 -18.96 18.48 -11.08
CA TYR A 197 -18.28 17.51 -11.94
C TYR A 197 -18.51 16.08 -11.46
N THR A 198 -18.27 15.13 -12.35
CA THR A 198 -18.19 13.71 -12.00
C THR A 198 -16.84 13.47 -11.35
N HIS A 199 -16.84 12.88 -10.16
CA HIS A 199 -15.63 12.54 -9.43
C HIS A 199 -15.14 11.14 -9.81
N LEU A 200 -13.87 11.03 -10.11
CA LEU A 200 -13.18 9.78 -10.27
C LEU A 200 -12.34 9.53 -9.02
N GLU A 201 -12.64 8.46 -8.31
CA GLU A 201 -11.94 8.04 -7.11
C GLU A 201 -11.05 6.83 -7.44
N ASN A 202 -9.77 6.93 -7.07
CA ASN A 202 -8.82 5.83 -7.21
C ASN A 202 -8.42 5.33 -5.83
N TYR A 203 -8.82 4.09 -5.49
CA TYR A 203 -8.42 3.48 -4.23
C TYR A 203 -8.44 1.96 -4.27
N ALA A 204 -7.49 1.37 -3.53
CA ALA A 204 -7.32 -0.07 -3.47
C ALA A 204 -8.39 -0.78 -2.61
N THR A 205 -9.05 -0.07 -1.66
CA THR A 205 -10.06 -0.66 -0.77
C THR A 205 -11.20 0.31 -0.43
N PRO A 206 -12.44 -0.22 -0.19
CA PRO A 206 -13.61 0.59 0.15
C PRO A 206 -13.50 1.42 1.45
N THR A 207 -12.54 1.14 2.30
CA THR A 207 -12.34 1.83 3.59
C THR A 207 -11.50 3.10 3.49
N ASP A 208 -10.91 3.37 2.32
CA ASP A 208 -10.00 4.51 2.10
C ASP A 208 -10.70 5.82 1.78
N HIS A 209 -12.02 5.81 1.67
CA HIS A 209 -12.87 6.90 1.17
C HIS A 209 -12.98 8.14 2.06
N ALA A 210 -12.48 8.10 3.28
CA ALA A 210 -12.87 9.10 4.28
C ALA A 210 -12.44 10.53 3.93
N TRP A 211 -11.41 10.75 3.11
CA TRP A 211 -10.94 12.08 2.80
C TRP A 211 -11.62 12.69 1.55
N GLU A 212 -11.87 11.90 0.51
CA GLU A 212 -12.51 12.38 -0.73
C GLU A 212 -13.98 12.75 -0.50
N HIS A 213 -14.71 11.97 0.29
CA HIS A 213 -16.10 12.28 0.65
C HIS A 213 -16.27 13.60 1.43
N ARG A 214 -15.22 14.10 2.06
CA ARG A 214 -15.27 15.38 2.80
C ARG A 214 -15.26 16.60 1.90
N PHE A 215 -14.79 16.44 0.65
CA PHE A 215 -14.81 17.51 -0.35
C PHE A 215 -16.16 17.60 -1.08
N LEU A 216 -17.04 16.62 -0.84
CA LEU A 216 -18.35 16.62 -1.44
C LEU A 216 -19.29 17.43 -0.56
N SER A 217 -19.90 18.47 -1.12
CA SER A 217 -20.92 19.26 -0.43
C SER A 217 -22.11 18.37 -0.01
N GLU A 218 -22.90 18.82 0.97
CA GLU A 218 -24.14 18.15 1.36
C GLU A 218 -25.10 17.98 0.15
N ASP A 219 -24.95 18.79 -0.88
CA ASP A 219 -25.71 18.73 -2.13
C ASP A 219 -25.27 17.61 -3.09
N GLY A 220 -24.18 16.88 -2.73
CA GLY A 220 -23.67 15.77 -3.52
C GLY A 220 -22.77 16.19 -4.68
N TYR A 221 -22.59 15.29 -5.62
CA TYR A 221 -21.79 15.44 -6.84
C TYR A 221 -22.60 15.00 -8.06
N ARG A 222 -22.22 15.49 -9.24
CA ARG A 222 -22.90 15.15 -10.50
C ARG A 222 -22.87 13.65 -10.81
N GLY A 223 -21.77 12.97 -10.45
CA GLY A 223 -21.58 11.52 -10.65
C GLY A 223 -20.29 11.04 -9.99
N ARG A 224 -20.17 9.72 -9.86
CA ARG A 224 -19.04 9.08 -9.20
C ARG A 224 -18.58 7.86 -9.96
N TYR A 225 -17.29 7.80 -10.29
CA TYR A 225 -16.61 6.62 -10.82
C TYR A 225 -15.57 6.15 -9.80
N VAL A 226 -15.47 4.84 -9.63
CA VAL A 226 -14.56 4.24 -8.67
C VAL A 226 -13.71 3.21 -9.39
N VAL A 227 -12.40 3.33 -9.28
CA VAL A 227 -11.44 2.38 -9.84
C VAL A 227 -10.34 2.08 -8.83
N SER A 228 -9.67 0.94 -8.98
CA SER A 228 -8.56 0.56 -8.13
C SER A 228 -7.20 0.54 -8.85
N ASP A 229 -7.19 0.96 -10.11
CA ASP A 229 -5.99 1.04 -10.95
C ASP A 229 -5.76 2.47 -11.41
N LEU A 230 -4.59 3.04 -11.08
CA LEU A 230 -4.26 4.42 -11.43
C LEU A 230 -4.17 4.64 -12.94
N GLY A 231 -3.66 3.67 -13.70
CA GLY A 231 -3.58 3.77 -15.15
C GLY A 231 -4.96 3.90 -15.78
N LEU A 232 -5.93 3.12 -15.29
CA LEU A 232 -7.33 3.25 -15.69
C LEU A 232 -7.93 4.59 -15.23
N ALA A 233 -7.63 5.03 -14.00
CA ALA A 233 -8.10 6.31 -13.48
C ALA A 233 -7.66 7.47 -14.39
N LEU A 234 -6.38 7.57 -14.67
CA LEU A 234 -5.80 8.61 -15.53
C LEU A 234 -6.37 8.53 -16.97
N ARG A 235 -6.51 7.33 -17.50
CA ARG A 235 -7.15 7.14 -18.80
C ARG A 235 -8.60 7.66 -18.82
N LEU A 236 -9.38 7.35 -17.78
CA LEU A 236 -10.76 7.85 -17.68
C LEU A 236 -10.81 9.37 -17.53
N VAL A 237 -9.90 10.00 -16.78
CA VAL A 237 -9.78 11.47 -16.72
C VAL A 237 -9.50 12.04 -18.11
N SER A 238 -8.64 11.41 -18.93
CA SER A 238 -8.32 11.91 -20.26
C SER A 238 -9.46 11.68 -21.28
N GLU A 239 -10.24 10.61 -21.12
CA GLU A 239 -11.30 10.23 -22.07
C GLU A 239 -12.71 10.74 -21.69
N THR A 240 -12.90 11.23 -20.46
CA THR A 240 -14.20 11.72 -19.95
C THR A 240 -14.14 13.16 -19.45
N ASP A 241 -15.26 13.68 -18.96
CA ASP A 241 -15.32 14.97 -18.27
C ASP A 241 -15.12 14.87 -16.73
N ALA A 242 -14.75 13.69 -16.26
CA ALA A 242 -14.51 13.46 -14.83
C ALA A 242 -13.26 14.20 -14.33
N ILE A 243 -13.28 14.54 -13.04
CA ILE A 243 -12.14 15.09 -12.30
C ILE A 243 -11.62 14.07 -11.31
N MET A 244 -10.33 14.04 -11.06
CA MET A 244 -9.71 13.30 -9.97
C MET A 244 -9.06 14.30 -9.03
N ILE A 245 -9.26 14.14 -7.72
CA ILE A 245 -8.60 14.99 -6.72
C ILE A 245 -7.36 14.25 -6.23
N ASP A 246 -6.21 14.92 -6.30
CA ASP A 246 -4.94 14.34 -5.85
C ASP A 246 -3.98 15.44 -5.38
N ALA A 247 -2.91 15.02 -4.72
CA ALA A 247 -1.78 15.86 -4.42
C ALA A 247 -0.95 16.11 -5.69
N ARG A 248 -0.48 17.35 -5.90
CA ARG A 248 0.33 17.70 -7.05
C ARG A 248 1.54 16.78 -7.18
N ASP A 249 1.69 16.18 -8.34
CA ASP A 249 2.79 15.30 -8.67
C ASP A 249 3.18 15.51 -10.13
N ASP A 250 4.11 16.41 -10.35
CA ASP A 250 4.51 16.84 -11.71
C ASP A 250 5.25 15.71 -12.46
N GLU A 251 5.82 14.73 -11.76
CA GLU A 251 6.56 13.63 -12.40
C GLU A 251 5.63 12.57 -13.02
N ILE A 252 4.50 12.26 -12.37
CA ILE A 252 3.49 11.37 -12.95
C ILE A 252 3.02 11.90 -14.29
N TYR A 253 2.79 13.22 -14.37
CA TYR A 253 2.23 13.86 -15.55
C TYR A 253 3.26 14.00 -16.67
N ARG A 254 4.56 14.00 -16.37
CA ARG A 254 5.64 14.14 -17.35
C ARG A 254 6.25 12.82 -17.83
N GLY A 255 6.17 11.76 -17.04
CA GLY A 255 6.90 10.51 -17.26
C GLY A 255 6.08 9.43 -17.95
N PHE A 256 5.45 8.57 -17.18
CA PHE A 256 4.78 7.36 -17.67
C PHE A 256 3.58 7.64 -18.58
N TYR A 257 2.93 8.79 -18.38
CA TYR A 257 1.72 9.21 -19.08
C TYR A 257 1.94 10.43 -20.00
N ALA A 258 3.17 10.68 -20.41
CA ALA A 258 3.58 11.84 -21.25
C ALA A 258 2.81 12.00 -22.57
N LYS A 259 1.93 11.05 -22.93
CA LYS A 259 1.02 11.14 -24.08
C LYS A 259 -0.38 11.65 -23.73
N SER A 260 -0.68 11.88 -22.46
CA SER A 260 -2.00 12.29 -21.99
C SER A 260 -1.93 13.74 -21.57
N ASP A 261 -2.74 14.58 -22.20
CA ASP A 261 -2.86 15.98 -21.84
C ASP A 261 -3.69 16.11 -20.56
N TYR A 262 -3.03 16.25 -19.42
CA TYR A 262 -3.68 16.56 -18.15
C TYR A 262 -3.37 17.97 -17.72
N ARG A 263 -4.29 18.57 -17.00
CA ARG A 263 -4.11 19.83 -16.32
C ARG A 263 -4.39 19.63 -14.84
N PHE A 264 -3.46 20.10 -14.00
CA PHE A 264 -3.65 20.19 -12.55
C PHE A 264 -4.16 21.58 -12.19
N LEU A 265 -5.26 21.65 -11.47
CA LEU A 265 -5.86 22.87 -10.96
C LEU A 265 -5.80 22.81 -9.43
N PRO A 266 -4.90 23.58 -8.77
CA PRO A 266 -4.81 23.62 -7.32
C PRO A 266 -6.14 24.07 -6.70
N LEU A 267 -6.46 23.49 -5.55
CA LEU A 267 -7.57 23.98 -4.72
C LEU A 267 -7.20 25.30 -4.08
N ARG A 268 -8.02 26.32 -4.35
CA ARG A 268 -7.82 27.67 -3.78
C ARG A 268 -7.96 27.62 -2.26
N ASP A 269 -7.03 28.28 -1.55
CA ASP A 269 -7.03 28.42 -0.10
C ASP A 269 -7.13 27.09 0.69
N TYR A 270 -6.79 25.96 0.03
CA TYR A 270 -6.79 24.67 0.68
C TYR A 270 -5.41 24.32 1.24
N PRO A 271 -5.31 23.83 2.50
CA PRO A 271 -4.04 23.48 3.11
C PRO A 271 -3.29 22.39 2.31
N LYS A 272 -1.97 22.53 2.24
CA LYS A 272 -1.12 21.48 1.67
C LYS A 272 -1.23 20.18 2.47
N CYS A 273 -1.21 19.05 1.79
CA CYS A 273 -1.03 17.77 2.44
C CYS A 273 0.47 17.49 2.69
N LYS A 274 0.75 16.66 3.70
CA LYS A 274 2.11 16.32 4.12
C LYS A 274 2.40 14.86 3.79
N THR A 275 3.35 14.62 2.91
CA THR A 275 3.84 13.25 2.66
C THR A 275 5.03 12.98 3.55
N GLY A 276 5.05 11.79 4.14
CA GLY A 276 6.13 11.37 5.01
C GLY A 276 6.22 9.86 5.11
N TRP A 277 7.21 9.40 5.84
CA TRP A 277 7.39 7.98 6.12
C TRP A 277 7.20 7.66 7.59
N ILE A 278 6.82 6.43 7.86
CA ILE A 278 6.65 5.89 9.21
C ILE A 278 7.50 4.63 9.40
N LYS A 279 7.91 4.41 10.64
CA LYS A 279 8.52 3.15 11.09
C LYS A 279 8.11 2.83 12.51
N HIS A 280 8.37 1.62 12.95
CA HIS A 280 8.21 1.24 14.35
C HIS A 280 9.33 1.84 15.21
N LYS A 281 8.98 2.55 16.31
CA LYS A 281 9.93 3.28 17.17
C LYS A 281 11.02 2.38 17.75
N ALA A 282 10.64 1.16 18.15
CA ALA A 282 11.57 0.22 18.80
C ALA A 282 12.51 -0.49 17.82
N LEU A 283 12.29 -0.38 16.48
CA LEU A 283 13.10 -1.07 15.49
C LEU A 283 14.09 -0.12 14.82
N PRO A 284 15.38 -0.46 14.78
CA PRO A 284 16.34 0.26 13.97
C PRO A 284 16.10 -0.04 12.48
N LEU A 285 16.30 0.96 11.62
CA LEU A 285 16.29 0.75 10.18
C LEU A 285 17.48 -0.10 9.73
N THR A 286 17.22 -1.03 8.80
CA THR A 286 18.28 -1.79 8.11
C THR A 286 19.13 -0.87 7.22
N PRO A 287 20.32 -1.29 6.78
CA PRO A 287 21.09 -0.53 5.80
C PRO A 287 20.32 -0.27 4.51
N LEU A 288 19.59 -1.27 3.97
CA LEU A 288 18.78 -1.14 2.75
C LEU A 288 17.64 -0.13 2.91
N ALA A 289 16.98 -0.14 4.08
CA ALA A 289 15.92 0.81 4.38
C ALA A 289 16.44 2.25 4.47
N ARG A 290 17.62 2.46 5.05
CA ARG A 290 18.25 3.78 5.10
C ARG A 290 18.63 4.26 3.71
N GLU A 291 19.26 3.42 2.90
CA GLU A 291 19.63 3.75 1.53
C GLU A 291 18.40 4.11 0.68
N TYR A 292 17.31 3.36 0.80
CA TYR A 292 16.04 3.71 0.14
C TYR A 292 15.52 5.07 0.60
N LEU A 293 15.55 5.35 1.92
CA LEU A 293 15.09 6.63 2.47
C LEU A 293 15.97 7.80 2.03
N ASP A 294 17.28 7.61 1.93
CA ASP A 294 18.19 8.64 1.42
C ASP A 294 17.83 9.01 -0.02
N ILE A 295 17.56 8.01 -0.89
CA ILE A 295 17.10 8.24 -2.26
C ILE A 295 15.73 8.94 -2.27
N LEU A 296 14.81 8.52 -1.42
CA LEU A 296 13.47 9.12 -1.32
C LEU A 296 13.53 10.58 -0.92
N ILE A 297 14.33 10.92 0.08
CA ILE A 297 14.51 12.30 0.58
C ILE A 297 15.19 13.17 -0.47
N GLU A 298 16.21 12.64 -1.18
CA GLU A 298 16.85 13.36 -2.29
C GLU A 298 15.86 13.72 -3.40
N LYS A 299 15.01 12.76 -3.79
CA LYS A 299 13.96 13.00 -4.79
C LYS A 299 12.94 14.04 -4.31
N ALA A 300 12.58 14.01 -3.03
CA ALA A 300 11.64 14.98 -2.46
C ALA A 300 12.18 16.42 -2.52
N ALA A 301 13.47 16.61 -2.33
CA ALA A 301 14.09 17.92 -2.39
C ALA A 301 14.10 18.58 -3.79
N HIS A 302 13.78 17.81 -4.83
CA HIS A 302 13.70 18.28 -6.23
C HIS A 302 12.27 18.57 -6.71
N VAL A 303 11.26 18.41 -5.84
CA VAL A 303 9.82 18.57 -6.17
C VAL A 303 9.29 19.98 -5.85
N ASP A 304 10.11 20.94 -5.41
CA ASP A 304 9.73 22.34 -5.15
C ASP A 304 9.60 23.19 -6.43
#